data_1fd034dec5ea82e0d7137fca2137b2f8
#
_entry.id   1fd034dec5ea82e0d7137fca2137b2f8
#
_cell.length_a   1.000
_cell.length_b   1.000
_cell.length_c   1.000
_cell.angle_alpha   90.00
_cell.angle_beta   90.00
_cell.angle_gamma   90.00
#
_symmetry.space_group_name_H-M   'P 1'
#
loop_
_entity.id
_entity.type
_entity.pdbx_description
1 polymer ?
#
loop_
_entity_poly.entity_id
_entity_poly.type
_entity_poly.pdbx_seq_one_letter_code
_entity_poly.pdbx_strand_id
1 'polypeptide(L)'
;MTDLRDMIPNANAAELELVARYAMLPDDPRRERAFTAFAETGLPHRRMEAWKWTDFKAALSVLQQPGAVAAVDPFGTVDAFKIMVDQGGMVYGDQLPKGVRLFEKTDAQAFGAAEEMPIGAMTAALAGRKD
;
A
#
# COMPACT_ATOMS: atom_id res chain seq x y z
N MET A 1 -28.17 0.34 -1.65
CA MET A 1 -26.77 0.81 -1.66
C MET A 1 -25.98 -0.30 -0.99
N THR A 2 -25.14 -1.01 -1.75
CA THR A 2 -24.35 -2.11 -1.19
C THR A 2 -23.33 -1.52 -0.22
N ASP A 3 -23.26 -2.03 0.99
CA ASP A 3 -22.22 -1.61 1.93
C ASP A 3 -20.86 -2.08 1.37
N LEU A 4 -19.90 -1.19 1.31
CA LEU A 4 -18.54 -1.50 0.86
C LEU A 4 -17.92 -2.67 1.66
N ARG A 5 -18.37 -2.87 2.89
CA ARG A 5 -17.91 -3.96 3.76
C ARG A 5 -18.34 -5.35 3.28
N ASP A 6 -19.47 -5.42 2.55
CA ASP A 6 -20.00 -6.67 2.02
C ASP A 6 -19.37 -7.06 0.68
N MET A 7 -18.51 -6.20 0.12
CA MET A 7 -17.89 -6.44 -1.19
C MET A 7 -16.81 -7.52 -1.16
N ILE A 8 -16.15 -7.74 -0.02
CA ILE A 8 -15.08 -8.76 0.10
C ILE A 8 -15.65 -10.01 0.78
N PRO A 9 -15.76 -11.15 0.08
CA PRO A 9 -16.26 -12.37 0.67
C PRO A 9 -15.39 -12.85 1.85
N ASN A 10 -16.01 -13.10 2.99
CA ASN A 10 -15.31 -13.55 4.21
C ASN A 10 -14.14 -12.63 4.61
N ALA A 11 -14.36 -11.31 4.56
CA ALA A 11 -13.37 -10.33 4.94
C ALA A 11 -12.91 -10.52 6.39
N ASN A 12 -11.58 -10.45 6.61
CA ASN A 12 -11.02 -10.39 7.96
C ASN A 12 -11.00 -8.94 8.49
N ALA A 13 -10.61 -8.76 9.75
CA ALA A 13 -10.60 -7.44 10.36
C ALA A 13 -9.65 -6.45 9.65
N ALA A 14 -8.51 -6.91 9.13
CA ALA A 14 -7.60 -6.08 8.36
C ALA A 14 -8.22 -5.60 7.04
N GLU A 15 -8.89 -6.48 6.32
CA GLU A 15 -9.59 -6.12 5.07
C GLU A 15 -10.71 -5.11 5.32
N LEU A 16 -11.49 -5.29 6.39
CA LEU A 16 -12.54 -4.34 6.77
C LEU A 16 -11.97 -2.96 7.14
N GLU A 17 -10.83 -2.93 7.81
CA GLU A 17 -10.13 -1.66 8.10
C GLU A 17 -9.62 -0.98 6.83
N LEU A 18 -9.04 -1.74 5.87
CA LEU A 18 -8.61 -1.20 4.59
C LEU A 18 -9.78 -0.61 3.80
N VAL A 19 -10.93 -1.28 3.81
CA VAL A 19 -12.17 -0.75 3.22
C VAL A 19 -12.61 0.56 3.89
N ALA A 20 -12.56 0.62 5.23
CA ALA A 20 -12.90 1.82 5.96
C ALA A 20 -11.96 2.99 5.62
N ARG A 21 -10.66 2.72 5.50
CA ARG A 21 -9.69 3.74 5.07
C ARG A 21 -9.94 4.22 3.65
N TYR A 22 -10.24 3.30 2.72
CA TYR A 22 -10.61 3.66 1.36
C TYR A 22 -11.83 4.59 1.31
N ALA A 23 -12.86 4.30 2.10
CA ALA A 23 -14.08 5.09 2.15
C ALA A 23 -13.88 6.54 2.63
N MET A 24 -12.74 6.83 3.28
CA MET A 24 -12.39 8.18 3.73
C MET A 24 -11.63 9.00 2.68
N LEU A 25 -11.27 8.41 1.55
CA LEU A 25 -10.49 9.06 0.51
C LEU A 25 -11.41 9.76 -0.51
N PRO A 26 -10.93 10.84 -1.15
CA PRO A 26 -11.66 11.49 -2.23
C PRO A 26 -11.91 10.54 -3.41
N ASP A 27 -13.01 10.77 -4.11
CA ASP A 27 -13.34 10.02 -5.33
C ASP A 27 -12.25 10.22 -6.40
N ASP A 28 -11.78 9.10 -6.95
CA ASP A 28 -10.82 9.06 -8.05
C ASP A 28 -11.08 7.79 -8.88
N PRO A 29 -11.33 7.91 -10.20
CA PRO A 29 -11.66 6.74 -11.03
C PRO A 29 -10.57 5.66 -11.08
N ARG A 30 -9.30 6.02 -10.90
CA ARG A 30 -8.20 5.05 -10.83
C ARG A 30 -8.23 4.30 -9.52
N ARG A 31 -8.48 5.01 -8.41
CA ARG A 31 -8.64 4.42 -7.08
C ARG A 31 -9.85 3.50 -7.03
N GLU A 32 -10.95 3.89 -7.65
CA GLU A 32 -12.16 3.06 -7.73
C GLU A 32 -11.90 1.74 -8.48
N ARG A 33 -11.22 1.78 -9.63
CA ARG A 33 -10.83 0.55 -10.35
C ARG A 33 -9.92 -0.34 -9.51
N ALA A 34 -8.91 0.24 -8.85
CA ALA A 34 -8.01 -0.50 -7.99
C ALA A 34 -8.74 -1.13 -6.79
N PHE A 35 -9.68 -0.39 -6.20
CA PHE A 35 -10.51 -0.92 -5.12
C PHE A 35 -11.42 -2.06 -5.59
N THR A 36 -12.03 -1.95 -6.77
CA THR A 36 -12.84 -3.01 -7.35
C THR A 36 -12.03 -4.30 -7.52
N ALA A 37 -10.82 -4.21 -8.08
CA ALA A 37 -9.93 -5.35 -8.20
C ALA A 37 -9.55 -5.97 -6.84
N PHE A 38 -9.34 -5.15 -5.82
CA PHE A 38 -9.10 -5.64 -4.47
C PHE A 38 -10.35 -6.29 -3.86
N ALA A 39 -11.53 -5.71 -4.05
CA ALA A 39 -12.78 -6.24 -3.51
C ALA A 39 -13.13 -7.64 -4.07
N GLU A 40 -12.78 -7.90 -5.33
CA GLU A 40 -12.98 -9.19 -5.97
C GLU A 40 -12.11 -10.30 -5.36
N THR A 41 -10.91 -9.97 -4.92
CA THR A 41 -9.90 -10.97 -4.52
C THR A 41 -9.60 -10.96 -3.02
N GLY A 42 -9.75 -9.83 -2.34
CA GLY A 42 -9.28 -9.59 -0.99
C GLY A 42 -7.75 -9.63 -0.87
N LEU A 43 -7.25 -9.81 0.34
CA LEU A 43 -5.82 -10.01 0.59
C LEU A 43 -5.36 -11.37 0.05
N PRO A 44 -4.11 -11.46 -0.43
CA PRO A 44 -3.56 -12.70 -0.98
C PRO A 44 -3.61 -13.87 0.03
N HIS A 45 -4.01 -15.02 -0.44
CA HIS A 45 -4.13 -16.23 0.36
C HIS A 45 -3.68 -17.46 -0.42
N ARG A 46 -3.46 -18.60 0.26
CA ARG A 46 -2.91 -19.83 -0.33
C ARG A 46 -3.68 -20.42 -1.52
N ARG A 47 -4.95 -20.09 -1.69
CA ARG A 47 -5.75 -20.57 -2.82
C ARG A 47 -5.43 -19.84 -4.12
N MET A 48 -4.70 -18.72 -4.03
CA MET A 48 -4.20 -18.01 -5.20
C MET A 48 -2.88 -18.64 -5.63
N GLU A 49 -2.76 -19.05 -6.90
CA GLU A 49 -1.58 -19.78 -7.38
C GLU A 49 -0.26 -19.05 -7.12
N ALA A 50 -0.22 -17.74 -7.33
CA ALA A 50 0.95 -16.93 -7.05
C ALA A 50 1.35 -16.86 -5.55
N TRP A 51 0.43 -17.22 -4.66
CA TRP A 51 0.57 -17.11 -3.20
C TRP A 51 0.46 -18.45 -2.47
N LYS A 52 0.48 -19.57 -3.18
CA LYS A 52 0.26 -20.92 -2.61
C LYS A 52 1.18 -21.27 -1.43
N TRP A 53 2.35 -20.64 -1.34
CA TRP A 53 3.32 -20.87 -0.27
C TRP A 53 3.22 -19.83 0.86
N THR A 54 2.42 -18.79 0.70
CA THR A 54 2.31 -17.69 1.67
C THR A 54 0.86 -17.29 1.86
N ASP A 55 0.38 -17.40 3.10
CA ASP A 55 -0.96 -16.93 3.45
C ASP A 55 -0.87 -15.53 4.06
N PHE A 56 -0.82 -14.52 3.19
CA PHE A 56 -0.73 -13.14 3.63
C PHE A 56 -1.99 -12.68 4.36
N LYS A 57 -3.17 -13.14 3.92
CA LYS A 57 -4.45 -12.85 4.57
C LYS A 57 -4.47 -13.38 6.03
N ALA A 58 -3.94 -14.57 6.26
CA ALA A 58 -3.85 -15.13 7.61
C ALA A 58 -2.81 -14.40 8.47
N ALA A 59 -1.65 -14.05 7.89
CA ALA A 59 -0.59 -13.32 8.58
C ALA A 59 -1.01 -11.88 8.94
N LEU A 60 -1.79 -11.21 8.08
CA LEU A 60 -2.33 -9.88 8.29
C LEU A 60 -3.80 -9.97 8.70
N SER A 61 -4.07 -10.61 9.83
CA SER A 61 -5.44 -10.74 10.33
C SER A 61 -5.99 -9.47 10.96
N VAL A 62 -5.10 -8.62 11.49
CA VAL A 62 -5.40 -7.32 12.10
C VAL A 62 -4.32 -6.32 11.68
N LEU A 63 -4.72 -5.12 11.29
CA LEU A 63 -3.77 -4.02 11.07
C LEU A 63 -3.25 -3.53 12.41
N GLN A 64 -1.96 -3.66 12.61
CA GLN A 64 -1.32 -3.08 13.79
C GLN A 64 -1.17 -1.57 13.61
N GLN A 65 -1.36 -0.85 14.71
CA GLN A 65 -0.99 0.57 14.73
C GLN A 65 0.54 0.64 14.63
N PRO A 66 1.05 1.58 13.83
CA PRO A 66 2.48 1.79 13.73
C PRO A 66 3.06 2.12 15.11
N GLY A 67 3.95 1.27 15.60
CA GLY A 67 4.73 1.58 16.80
C GLY A 67 5.79 2.64 16.49
N ALA A 68 6.14 3.45 17.51
CA ALA A 68 7.31 4.30 17.41
C ALA A 68 8.56 3.40 17.31
N VAL A 69 9.09 3.26 16.11
CA VAL A 69 10.38 2.59 15.90
C VAL A 69 11.45 3.66 16.01
N ALA A 70 12.41 3.50 16.93
CA ALA A 70 13.60 4.31 16.92
C ALA A 70 14.31 4.10 15.57
N ALA A 71 14.44 5.16 14.79
CA ALA A 71 15.14 5.10 13.51
C ALA A 71 16.62 4.82 13.78
N VAL A 72 17.02 3.57 13.64
CA VAL A 72 18.43 3.18 13.62
C VAL A 72 18.86 3.20 12.16
N ASP A 73 19.79 4.09 11.81
CA ASP A 73 20.44 4.07 10.50
C ASP A 73 21.58 3.02 10.50
N PRO A 74 21.35 1.81 9.98
CA PRO A 74 22.38 0.76 9.93
C PRO A 74 23.51 1.13 8.96
N PHE A 75 23.33 2.14 8.12
CA PHE A 75 24.29 2.63 7.15
C PHE A 75 24.88 4.00 7.54
N GLY A 76 24.80 4.36 8.83
CA GLY A 76 25.24 5.67 9.33
C GLY A 76 26.69 6.03 8.96
N THR A 77 27.55 5.02 8.86
CA THR A 77 28.97 5.18 8.50
C THR A 77 29.26 5.10 7.00
N VAL A 78 28.25 4.79 6.17
CA VAL A 78 28.43 4.71 4.72
C VAL A 78 28.28 6.08 4.10
N ASP A 79 29.30 6.50 3.36
CA ASP A 79 29.25 7.74 2.56
C ASP A 79 28.41 7.50 1.31
N ALA A 80 27.12 7.74 1.42
CA ALA A 80 26.13 7.57 0.37
C ALA A 80 25.00 8.58 0.51
N PHE A 81 24.37 8.91 -0.61
CA PHE A 81 23.11 9.66 -0.55
C PHE A 81 22.03 8.75 0.06
N LYS A 82 21.37 9.24 1.10
CA LYS A 82 20.38 8.44 1.86
C LYS A 82 18.98 8.99 1.65
N ILE A 83 18.06 8.09 1.37
CA ILE A 83 16.62 8.35 1.38
C ILE A 83 16.06 7.55 2.53
N MET A 84 15.51 8.21 3.53
CA MET A 84 14.78 7.56 4.61
C MET A 84 13.30 7.52 4.23
N VAL A 85 12.70 6.37 4.39
CA VAL A 85 11.27 6.17 4.15
C VAL A 85 10.64 5.74 5.48
N ASP A 86 9.73 6.53 5.96
CA ASP A 86 8.95 6.23 7.16
C ASP A 86 7.45 6.39 6.89
N GLN A 87 6.66 6.34 7.93
CA GLN A 87 5.20 6.52 7.83
C GLN A 87 4.79 7.93 7.41
N GLY A 88 5.60 8.93 7.66
CA GLY A 88 5.39 10.32 7.22
C GLY A 88 5.79 10.54 5.75
N GLY A 89 6.42 9.57 5.12
CA GLY A 89 6.84 9.64 3.73
C GLY A 89 8.34 9.46 3.51
N MET A 90 8.88 10.16 2.52
CA MET A 90 10.31 10.14 2.20
C MET A 90 10.97 11.40 2.72
N VAL A 91 12.09 11.21 3.43
CA VAL A 91 12.96 12.29 3.90
C VAL A 91 14.35 12.08 3.27
N TYR A 92 14.86 13.11 2.63
CA TYR A 92 16.20 13.16 2.03
C TYR A 92 16.74 14.57 2.13
N GLY A 93 18.05 14.75 1.86
CA GLY A 93 18.68 16.07 1.86
C GLY A 93 18.11 17.01 0.79
N ASP A 94 18.52 18.27 0.81
CA ASP A 94 17.93 19.37 0.02
C ASP A 94 17.94 19.14 -1.50
N GLN A 95 18.81 18.29 -2.03
CA GLN A 95 18.90 18.01 -3.45
C GLN A 95 19.16 16.54 -3.74
N LEU A 96 18.45 16.01 -4.73
CA LEU A 96 18.72 14.67 -5.25
C LEU A 96 20.02 14.67 -6.07
N PRO A 97 20.79 13.58 -6.05
CA PRO A 97 21.96 13.43 -6.92
C PRO A 97 21.59 13.58 -8.39
N LYS A 98 22.52 14.09 -9.20
CA LYS A 98 22.32 14.20 -10.65
C LYS A 98 21.96 12.83 -11.26
N GLY A 99 20.89 12.78 -12.03
CA GLY A 99 20.40 11.55 -12.66
C GLY A 99 19.43 10.74 -11.79
N VAL A 100 19.17 11.14 -10.55
CA VAL A 100 18.14 10.54 -9.69
C VAL A 100 16.88 11.38 -9.77
N ARG A 101 15.74 10.73 -9.99
CA ARG A 101 14.41 11.34 -9.96
C ARG A 101 13.48 10.53 -9.09
N LEU A 102 12.75 11.18 -8.22
CA LEU A 102 11.65 10.56 -7.50
C LEU A 102 10.39 10.65 -8.36
N PHE A 103 9.68 9.54 -8.44
CA PHE A 103 8.34 9.54 -9.04
C PHE A 103 7.36 10.11 -8.03
N GLU A 104 6.60 11.11 -8.46
CA GLU A 104 5.50 11.61 -7.65
C GLU A 104 4.34 10.60 -7.66
N LYS A 105 3.51 10.65 -6.62
CA LYS A 105 2.36 9.75 -6.43
C LYS A 105 1.33 9.79 -7.58
N THR A 106 1.41 10.79 -8.44
CA THR A 106 0.54 11.01 -9.60
C THR A 106 1.05 10.36 -10.89
N ASP A 107 2.28 9.84 -10.90
CA ASP A 107 2.84 9.19 -12.09
C ASP A 107 2.10 7.88 -12.38
N ALA A 108 1.20 7.93 -13.36
CA ALA A 108 0.36 6.79 -13.75
C ALA A 108 1.18 5.54 -14.14
N GLN A 109 2.43 5.72 -14.59
CA GLN A 109 3.33 4.63 -14.94
C GLN A 109 3.87 3.87 -13.71
N ALA A 110 3.96 4.53 -12.56
CA ALA A 110 4.40 3.87 -11.32
C ALA A 110 3.34 2.90 -10.77
N PHE A 111 2.08 3.09 -11.14
CA PHE A 111 0.95 2.30 -10.63
C PHE A 111 0.47 1.21 -11.60
N GLY A 112 0.77 1.33 -12.90
CA GLY A 112 0.19 0.47 -13.93
C GLY A 112 0.46 -1.03 -13.74
N ALA A 113 1.64 -1.41 -13.26
CA ALA A 113 1.98 -2.80 -13.00
C ALA A 113 1.50 -3.32 -11.64
N ALA A 114 1.20 -2.43 -10.70
CA ALA A 114 0.76 -2.79 -9.35
C ALA A 114 -0.74 -3.12 -9.29
N GLU A 115 -1.53 -2.58 -10.20
CA GLU A 115 -2.99 -2.75 -10.23
C GLU A 115 -3.41 -4.20 -10.53
N GLU A 116 -2.56 -4.98 -11.16
CA GLU A 116 -2.84 -6.39 -11.52
C GLU A 116 -2.66 -7.36 -10.35
N MET A 117 -2.07 -6.92 -9.26
CA MET A 117 -1.83 -7.77 -8.10
C MET A 117 -2.67 -7.35 -6.90
N PRO A 118 -3.23 -8.29 -6.09
CA PRO A 118 -4.12 -7.95 -4.99
C PRO A 118 -3.55 -6.93 -3.98
N ILE A 119 -2.27 -7.08 -3.60
CA ILE A 119 -1.59 -6.11 -2.73
C ILE A 119 -1.39 -4.79 -3.47
N GLY A 120 -1.00 -4.85 -4.74
CA GLY A 120 -0.82 -3.67 -5.58
C GLY A 120 -2.12 -2.89 -5.78
N ALA A 121 -3.23 -3.58 -5.97
CA ALA A 121 -4.55 -2.95 -6.08
C ALA A 121 -4.91 -2.16 -4.83
N MET A 122 -4.71 -2.72 -3.62
CA MET A 122 -4.97 -1.98 -2.38
C MET A 122 -3.99 -0.82 -2.19
N THR A 123 -2.72 -1.00 -2.51
CA THR A 123 -1.73 0.09 -2.46
C THR A 123 -2.13 1.23 -3.39
N ALA A 124 -2.54 0.91 -4.62
CA ALA A 124 -3.02 1.90 -5.58
C ALA A 124 -4.31 2.58 -5.13
N ALA A 125 -5.23 1.84 -4.52
CA ALA A 125 -6.47 2.39 -3.97
C ALA A 125 -6.21 3.41 -2.84
N LEU A 126 -5.18 3.19 -2.03
CA LEU A 126 -4.78 4.08 -0.94
C LEU A 126 -3.75 5.15 -1.36
N ALA A 127 -3.27 5.12 -2.60
CA ALA A 127 -2.28 6.08 -3.09
C ALA A 127 -2.78 7.52 -2.99
N GLY A 128 -1.89 8.41 -2.61
CA GLY A 128 -2.22 9.83 -2.42
C GLY A 128 -2.76 10.17 -1.03
N ARG A 129 -2.93 9.21 -0.14
CA ARG A 129 -3.25 9.47 1.26
C ARG A 129 -2.13 10.31 1.89
N LYS A 130 -2.53 11.43 2.50
CA LYS A 130 -1.67 12.22 3.39
C LYS A 130 -2.17 11.92 4.80
N ASP A 131 -1.40 11.22 5.55
CA ASP A 131 -1.64 11.00 7.00
C ASP A 131 -0.91 12.06 7.80
#